data_1821c3e43f2b85a802abe95430669339
#
_entry.id   1821c3e43f2b85a802abe95430669339
#
_cell.length_a   1.000
_cell.length_b   1.000
_cell.length_c   1.000
_cell.angle_alpha   90.00
_cell.angle_beta   90.00
_cell.angle_gamma   90.00
#
_symmetry.space_group_name_H-M   'P 1'
#
loop_
_entity.id
_entity.type
_entity.pdbx_description
1 polymer ?
#
loop_
_entity_poly.entity_id
_entity_poly.type
_entity_poly.pdbx_seq_one_letter_code
_entity_poly.pdbx_strand_id
1 'polypeptide(L)'
;MIVKDEISSGDVVKILAVEDGVEETFFGVVGMNTGNVLGVRYLTATDKVYKSATVYYLEEEMQGVFYESLLEHYPETTLEDLEFREVEDRLFVQMADVDVMDDRSDVWTPDDSEDDSSLSGFIVSDHDSEGAQVPENADAIDREWDAWEPSSAGARSFKDTVDYLAEKYGSV
;
A
#
# COMPACT_ATOMS: atom_id res chain seq x y z
N MET A 1 16.93 6.43 31.59
CA MET A 1 18.32 5.92 31.51
C MET A 1 18.24 4.44 31.24
N ILE A 2 18.82 3.98 30.15
CA ILE A 2 18.80 2.57 29.76
C ILE A 2 19.80 1.82 30.65
N VAL A 3 19.30 0.77 31.35
CA VAL A 3 20.14 -0.05 32.24
C VAL A 3 20.61 -1.26 31.45
N LYS A 4 21.93 -1.38 31.27
CA LYS A 4 22.55 -2.41 30.41
C LYS A 4 22.20 -3.84 30.81
N ASP A 5 22.12 -4.09 32.13
CA ASP A 5 21.88 -5.42 32.69
C ASP A 5 20.43 -5.87 32.61
N GLU A 6 19.50 -4.95 32.30
CA GLU A 6 18.07 -5.22 32.15
C GLU A 6 17.69 -5.61 30.71
N ILE A 7 18.60 -5.45 29.75
CA ILE A 7 18.33 -5.79 28.35
C ILE A 7 18.51 -7.30 28.14
N SER A 8 17.43 -7.94 27.78
CA SER A 8 17.35 -9.38 27.56
C SER A 8 17.22 -9.75 26.08
N SER A 9 17.56 -10.99 25.75
CA SER A 9 17.29 -11.52 24.41
C SER A 9 15.78 -11.59 24.17
N GLY A 10 15.32 -11.06 23.06
CA GLY A 10 13.92 -10.94 22.69
C GLY A 10 13.35 -9.54 22.89
N ASP A 11 13.97 -8.69 23.70
CA ASP A 11 13.53 -7.31 23.87
C ASP A 11 13.64 -6.52 22.58
N VAL A 12 12.78 -5.53 22.43
CA VAL A 12 12.85 -4.58 21.33
C VAL A 12 13.60 -3.34 21.75
N VAL A 13 14.42 -2.82 20.87
CA VAL A 13 15.19 -1.60 21.08
C VAL A 13 15.03 -0.65 19.89
N LYS A 14 15.10 0.66 20.18
CA LYS A 14 15.17 1.69 19.14
C LYS A 14 16.59 2.24 19.12
N ILE A 15 17.18 2.28 17.96
CA ILE A 15 18.60 2.54 17.75
C ILE A 15 18.76 3.75 16.85
N LEU A 16 19.71 4.61 17.17
CA LEU A 16 20.18 5.67 16.29
C LEU A 16 21.38 5.14 15.50
N ALA A 17 21.26 5.12 14.19
CA ALA A 17 22.38 4.89 13.28
C ALA A 17 22.72 6.19 12.54
N VAL A 18 23.98 6.37 12.23
CA VAL A 18 24.47 7.49 11.41
C VAL A 18 25.14 6.90 10.18
N GLU A 19 24.52 7.06 9.03
CA GLU A 19 25.04 6.62 7.75
C GLU A 19 25.21 7.83 6.83
N ASP A 20 26.38 8.00 6.25
CA ASP A 20 26.72 9.14 5.38
C ASP A 20 26.41 10.53 5.96
N GLY A 21 26.40 10.65 7.28
CA GLY A 21 26.08 11.89 8.00
C GLY A 21 24.59 12.16 8.18
N VAL A 22 23.75 11.20 7.82
CA VAL A 22 22.32 11.22 8.07
C VAL A 22 22.01 10.38 9.31
N GLU A 23 21.26 10.95 10.24
CA GLU A 23 20.79 10.25 11.43
C GLU A 23 19.47 9.55 11.11
N GLU A 24 19.45 8.24 11.26
CA GLU A 24 18.25 7.42 11.08
C GLU A 24 17.97 6.59 12.32
N THR A 25 16.69 6.31 12.56
CA THR A 25 16.27 5.50 13.69
C THR A 25 15.69 4.19 13.22
N PHE A 26 16.16 3.10 13.82
CA PHE A 26 15.71 1.75 13.50
C PHE A 26 15.17 1.06 14.74
N PHE A 27 14.16 0.23 14.55
CA PHE A 27 13.79 -0.77 15.54
C PHE A 27 14.62 -2.03 15.32
N GLY A 28 14.86 -2.77 16.39
CA GLY A 28 15.53 -4.05 16.30
C GLY A 28 15.22 -4.96 17.47
N VAL A 29 15.38 -6.25 17.25
CA VAL A 29 15.16 -7.28 18.26
C VAL A 29 16.52 -7.74 18.79
N VAL A 30 16.69 -7.68 20.09
CA VAL A 30 17.93 -8.13 20.76
C VAL A 30 18.05 -9.65 20.65
N GLY A 31 19.11 -10.13 20.05
CA GLY A 31 19.45 -11.55 19.99
C GLY A 31 20.37 -11.97 21.13
N MET A 32 21.34 -11.11 21.48
CA MET A 32 22.25 -11.36 22.60
C MET A 32 22.74 -10.07 23.26
N ASN A 33 23.09 -10.17 24.54
CA ASN A 33 23.70 -9.10 25.31
C ASN A 33 25.02 -9.61 25.91
N THR A 34 26.13 -9.00 25.49
CA THR A 34 27.47 -9.38 25.99
C THR A 34 27.96 -8.49 27.13
N GLY A 35 27.15 -7.50 27.55
CA GLY A 35 27.54 -6.49 28.55
C GLY A 35 28.33 -5.31 27.98
N ASN A 36 28.95 -5.46 26.82
CA ASN A 36 29.70 -4.39 26.12
C ASN A 36 29.01 -3.98 24.81
N VAL A 37 28.45 -4.96 24.09
CA VAL A 37 27.80 -4.80 22.80
C VAL A 37 26.53 -5.64 22.79
N LEU A 38 25.49 -5.13 22.18
CA LEU A 38 24.27 -5.88 21.89
C LEU A 38 24.35 -6.46 20.49
N GLY A 39 23.99 -7.73 20.33
CA GLY A 39 23.68 -8.31 19.03
C GLY A 39 22.20 -8.06 18.71
N VAL A 40 21.92 -7.27 17.69
CA VAL A 40 20.56 -6.86 17.33
C VAL A 40 20.26 -7.22 15.88
N ARG A 41 19.07 -7.77 15.65
CA ARG A 41 18.51 -7.94 14.30
C ARG A 41 17.68 -6.73 13.98
N TYR A 42 18.05 -6.01 12.94
CA TYR A 42 17.37 -4.79 12.54
C TYR A 42 16.05 -5.06 11.81
N LEU A 43 15.12 -4.17 12.00
CA LEU A 43 13.89 -4.05 11.22
C LEU A 43 14.11 -2.96 10.18
N THR A 44 14.43 -3.36 8.95
CA THR A 44 14.84 -2.48 7.86
C THR A 44 13.68 -2.25 6.90
N ALA A 45 13.44 -0.98 6.53
CA ALA A 45 12.42 -0.64 5.54
C ALA A 45 12.79 -1.24 4.17
N THR A 46 11.80 -1.79 3.49
CA THR A 46 11.92 -2.31 2.14
C THR A 46 11.23 -1.38 1.13
N ASP A 47 11.41 -1.64 -0.14
CA ASP A 47 10.67 -1.00 -1.23
C ASP A 47 9.25 -1.55 -1.42
N LYS A 48 8.89 -2.57 -0.64
CA LYS A 48 7.56 -3.19 -0.67
C LYS A 48 6.54 -2.40 0.14
N VAL A 49 5.29 -2.52 -0.27
CA VAL A 49 4.14 -1.94 0.42
C VAL A 49 3.04 -2.97 0.67
N TYR A 50 2.32 -2.78 1.75
CA TYR A 50 1.11 -3.53 2.09
C TYR A 50 0.03 -2.55 2.54
N LYS A 51 -1.08 -2.48 1.82
CA LYS A 51 -2.17 -1.53 2.11
C LYS A 51 -1.66 -0.11 2.35
N SER A 52 -0.84 0.37 1.44
CA SER A 52 -0.19 1.69 1.47
C SER A 52 0.86 1.89 2.57
N ALA A 53 1.03 0.94 3.51
CA ALA A 53 2.07 0.99 4.53
C ALA A 53 3.39 0.42 4.02
N THR A 54 4.50 1.00 4.46
CA THR A 54 5.85 0.46 4.21
C THR A 54 6.01 -0.89 4.88
N VAL A 55 6.57 -1.85 4.15
CA VAL A 55 6.92 -3.16 4.67
C VAL A 55 8.35 -3.16 5.16
N TYR A 56 8.55 -3.67 6.37
CA TYR A 56 9.86 -3.82 7.00
C TYR A 56 10.28 -5.28 7.02
N TYR A 57 11.56 -5.53 6.80
CA TYR A 57 12.15 -6.86 6.88
C TYR A 57 12.96 -7.01 8.16
N LEU A 58 12.70 -8.06 8.93
CA LEU A 58 13.53 -8.41 10.10
C LEU A 58 14.74 -9.21 9.64
N GLU A 59 15.92 -8.60 9.73
CA GLU A 59 17.18 -9.19 9.30
C GLU A 59 17.49 -10.51 10.03
N GLU A 60 18.13 -11.45 9.31
CA GLU A 60 18.57 -12.71 9.90
C GLU A 60 19.84 -12.52 10.72
N GLU A 61 20.72 -11.70 10.19
CA GLU A 61 22.03 -11.47 10.79
C GLU A 61 21.91 -10.49 11.96
N MET A 62 22.66 -10.79 13.00
CA MET A 62 22.81 -9.88 14.14
C MET A 62 23.95 -8.92 13.88
N GLN A 63 23.71 -7.65 14.07
CA GLN A 63 24.72 -6.60 14.02
C GLN A 63 25.07 -6.16 15.43
N GLY A 64 26.35 -5.85 15.65
CA GLY A 64 26.84 -5.36 16.93
C GLY A 64 26.49 -3.89 17.14
N VAL A 65 25.73 -3.59 18.19
CA VAL A 65 25.29 -2.23 18.53
C VAL A 65 25.87 -1.82 19.87
N PHE A 66 26.47 -0.63 19.93
CA PHE A 66 26.91 -0.05 21.18
C PHE A 66 25.75 0.55 21.95
N TYR A 67 25.83 0.51 23.30
CA TYR A 67 24.74 1.05 24.13
C TYR A 67 24.49 2.55 23.97
N GLU A 68 25.51 3.30 23.53
CA GLU A 68 25.41 4.74 23.26
C GLU A 68 24.51 5.05 22.08
N SER A 69 24.32 4.09 21.17
CA SER A 69 23.41 4.21 20.02
C SER A 69 21.95 3.89 20.36
N LEU A 70 21.69 3.39 21.58
CA LEU A 70 20.31 3.07 21.98
C LEU A 70 19.57 4.33 22.39
N LEU A 71 18.43 4.56 21.77
CA LEU A 71 17.50 5.63 22.10
C LEU A 71 16.48 5.17 23.14
N GLU A 72 15.89 4.01 22.93
CA GLU A 72 14.83 3.46 23.76
C GLU A 72 15.02 1.94 23.93
N HIS A 73 14.59 1.42 25.05
CA HIS A 73 14.54 0.00 25.35
C HIS A 73 13.12 -0.36 25.81
N TYR A 74 12.58 -1.39 25.22
CA TYR A 74 11.24 -1.93 25.49
C TYR A 74 11.40 -3.34 26.09
N PRO A 75 11.48 -3.45 27.42
CA PRO A 75 11.68 -4.72 28.09
C PRO A 75 10.43 -5.60 27.96
N GLU A 76 10.64 -6.90 27.74
CA GLU A 76 9.56 -7.90 27.64
C GLU A 76 8.50 -7.57 26.58
N THR A 77 8.85 -6.71 25.62
CA THR A 77 7.93 -6.21 24.59
C THR A 77 8.28 -6.84 23.25
N THR A 78 7.28 -7.33 22.55
CA THR A 78 7.41 -7.87 21.19
C THR A 78 7.19 -6.80 20.13
N LEU A 79 7.50 -7.10 18.87
CA LEU A 79 7.16 -6.20 17.76
C LEU A 79 5.64 -6.00 17.64
N GLU A 80 4.84 -7.02 17.97
CA GLU A 80 3.38 -6.92 17.94
C GLU A 80 2.84 -5.94 19.00
N ASP A 81 3.46 -5.88 20.17
CA ASP A 81 3.11 -4.92 21.23
C ASP A 81 3.39 -3.47 20.81
N LEU A 82 4.34 -3.27 19.88
CA LEU A 82 4.65 -1.98 19.26
C LEU A 82 3.86 -1.74 17.96
N GLU A 83 2.75 -2.45 17.77
CA GLU A 83 1.86 -2.34 16.62
C GLU A 83 2.49 -2.76 15.28
N PHE A 84 3.60 -3.51 15.30
CA PHE A 84 4.12 -4.16 14.11
C PHE A 84 3.47 -5.53 13.94
N ARG A 85 2.86 -5.75 12.79
CA ARG A 85 2.22 -7.02 12.45
C ARG A 85 3.00 -7.72 11.36
N GLU A 86 3.25 -9.01 11.55
CA GLU A 86 3.82 -9.86 10.51
C GLU A 86 2.75 -10.14 9.43
N VAL A 87 3.05 -9.81 8.19
CA VAL A 87 2.17 -10.02 7.02
C VAL A 87 2.63 -11.18 6.16
N GLU A 88 3.93 -11.41 6.09
CA GLU A 88 4.60 -12.57 5.49
C GLU A 88 5.79 -12.95 6.36
N ASP A 89 6.44 -14.08 6.07
CA ASP A 89 7.61 -14.52 6.81
C ASP A 89 8.66 -13.40 6.92
N ARG A 90 8.90 -12.94 8.15
CA ARG A 90 9.81 -11.83 8.50
C ARG A 90 9.49 -10.46 7.90
N LEU A 91 8.34 -10.31 7.28
CA LEU A 91 7.86 -9.04 6.77
C LEU A 91 6.81 -8.46 7.70
N PHE A 92 7.08 -7.28 8.18
CA PHE A 92 6.27 -6.57 9.17
C PHE A 92 5.75 -5.25 8.62
N VAL A 93 4.57 -4.85 9.05
CA VAL A 93 4.02 -3.51 8.79
C VAL A 93 3.61 -2.87 10.10
N GLN A 94 3.75 -1.57 10.20
CA GLN A 94 3.21 -0.82 11.32
C GLN A 94 1.72 -0.59 11.11
N MET A 95 0.89 -1.07 12.03
CA MET A 95 -0.57 -1.05 11.87
C MET A 95 -1.15 0.36 11.82
N ALA A 96 -0.47 1.34 12.41
CA ALA A 96 -0.87 2.75 12.35
C ALA A 96 -0.80 3.32 10.91
N ASP A 97 0.07 2.77 10.06
CA ASP A 97 0.29 3.24 8.68
C ASP A 97 -0.56 2.49 7.65
N VAL A 98 -1.23 1.41 8.07
CA VAL A 98 -2.05 0.57 7.17
C VAL A 98 -3.34 1.29 6.79
N ASP A 99 -3.55 1.48 5.49
CA ASP A 99 -4.83 1.99 4.97
C ASP A 99 -5.88 0.88 4.96
N VAL A 100 -6.86 0.99 5.86
CA VAL A 100 -7.96 0.03 5.98
C VAL A 100 -8.92 0.04 4.79
N MET A 101 -8.87 1.09 3.96
CA MET A 101 -9.69 1.21 2.75
C MET A 101 -9.03 0.56 1.52
N ASP A 102 -7.76 0.21 1.62
CA ASP A 102 -7.06 -0.54 0.58
C ASP A 102 -7.45 -2.02 0.66
N ASP A 103 -8.16 -2.51 -0.37
CA ASP A 103 -8.67 -3.89 -0.45
C ASP A 103 -7.57 -4.92 -0.78
N ARG A 104 -6.35 -4.48 -1.10
CA ARG A 104 -5.24 -5.39 -1.42
C ARG A 104 -4.84 -6.17 -0.19
N SER A 105 -4.74 -7.48 -0.35
CA SER A 105 -4.32 -8.38 0.73
C SER A 105 -2.87 -8.85 0.61
N ASP A 106 -2.19 -8.46 -0.48
CA ASP A 106 -0.86 -8.94 -0.82
C ASP A 106 0.20 -7.86 -0.60
N VAL A 107 1.41 -8.30 -0.27
CA VAL A 107 2.61 -7.44 -0.27
C VAL A 107 3.07 -7.27 -1.71
N TRP A 108 3.29 -6.05 -2.14
CA TRP A 108 3.69 -5.74 -3.51
C TRP A 108 4.77 -4.66 -3.56
N THR A 109 5.47 -4.57 -4.68
CA THR A 109 6.44 -3.51 -4.97
C THR A 109 5.78 -2.47 -5.87
N PRO A 110 5.91 -1.16 -5.61
CA PRO A 110 5.35 -0.13 -6.48
C PRO A 110 5.87 -0.19 -7.93
N ASP A 111 7.08 -0.69 -8.12
CA ASP A 111 7.70 -0.87 -9.45
C ASP A 111 7.09 -2.05 -10.25
N ASP A 112 6.44 -3.00 -9.60
CA ASP A 112 5.76 -4.11 -10.28
C ASP A 112 4.48 -3.67 -11.01
N SER A 113 4.09 -2.40 -10.89
CA SER A 113 2.96 -1.82 -11.61
C SER A 113 3.25 -1.49 -13.09
N GLU A 114 4.45 -1.77 -13.60
CA GLU A 114 4.78 -1.56 -15.01
C GLU A 114 4.19 -2.62 -15.96
N ASP A 115 3.42 -3.59 -15.48
CA ASP A 115 2.67 -4.48 -16.36
C ASP A 115 1.27 -3.96 -16.68
N ASP A 116 1.19 -2.64 -16.96
CA ASP A 116 0.01 -1.97 -17.55
C ASP A 116 -0.28 -2.43 -18.99
N SER A 117 0.44 -3.44 -19.49
CA SER A 117 0.19 -4.04 -20.80
C SER A 117 -1.18 -4.74 -20.90
N SER A 118 -1.82 -5.01 -19.74
CA SER A 118 -3.16 -5.62 -19.68
C SER A 118 -4.30 -4.63 -19.99
N LEU A 119 -4.09 -3.33 -19.80
CA LEU A 119 -5.10 -2.31 -20.05
C LEU A 119 -4.96 -1.63 -21.42
N SER A 120 -3.84 -1.82 -22.12
CA SER A 120 -3.65 -1.26 -23.46
C SER A 120 -4.63 -1.82 -24.51
N GLY A 121 -5.22 -2.98 -24.23
CA GLY A 121 -6.32 -3.55 -25.03
C GLY A 121 -7.71 -3.07 -24.65
N PHE A 122 -7.84 -2.35 -23.53
CA PHE A 122 -9.13 -1.84 -23.04
C PHE A 122 -9.34 -0.35 -23.34
N ILE A 123 -8.27 0.37 -23.62
CA ILE A 123 -8.36 1.75 -24.09
C ILE A 123 -8.62 1.67 -25.60
N VAL A 124 -9.87 1.76 -25.97
CA VAL A 124 -10.24 2.05 -27.35
C VAL A 124 -9.66 3.44 -27.66
N SER A 125 -8.67 3.48 -28.54
CA SER A 125 -8.07 4.74 -28.99
C SER A 125 -9.16 5.57 -29.65
N ASP A 126 -9.53 6.70 -29.08
CA ASP A 126 -10.43 7.69 -29.68
C ASP A 126 -9.85 8.33 -30.95
N HIS A 127 -8.71 7.81 -31.45
CA HIS A 127 -7.95 8.39 -32.57
C HIS A 127 -7.93 7.54 -33.84
N ASP A 128 -8.73 6.50 -33.93
CA ASP A 128 -8.99 5.87 -35.22
C ASP A 128 -9.95 6.76 -36.02
N SER A 129 -9.37 7.64 -36.83
CA SER A 129 -10.02 8.50 -37.79
C SER A 129 -10.70 7.74 -38.98
N GLU A 130 -10.87 6.43 -38.84
CA GLU A 130 -11.71 5.64 -39.72
C GLU A 130 -12.99 5.27 -38.92
N GLY A 131 -13.95 6.19 -38.96
CA GLY A 131 -15.34 6.10 -38.54
C GLY A 131 -15.66 4.97 -37.57
N ALA A 132 -15.95 5.33 -36.30
CA ALA A 132 -16.61 4.40 -35.38
C ALA A 132 -17.70 3.65 -36.21
N GLN A 133 -17.51 2.35 -36.42
CA GLN A 133 -18.50 1.55 -37.08
C GLN A 133 -19.73 1.57 -36.18
N VAL A 134 -20.68 2.39 -36.55
CA VAL A 134 -21.99 2.40 -35.93
C VAL A 134 -22.49 0.95 -35.99
N PRO A 135 -22.82 0.30 -34.87
CA PRO A 135 -23.30 -1.08 -34.90
C PRO A 135 -24.44 -1.19 -35.87
N GLU A 136 -24.50 -2.25 -36.68
CA GLU A 136 -25.55 -2.47 -37.69
C GLU A 136 -26.97 -2.41 -37.11
N ASN A 137 -27.10 -2.48 -35.79
CA ASN A 137 -28.39 -2.39 -35.06
C ASN A 137 -28.57 -1.07 -34.31
N ALA A 138 -27.76 -0.03 -34.56
CA ALA A 138 -27.87 1.26 -33.87
C ALA A 138 -29.29 1.85 -33.96
N ASP A 139 -29.91 1.80 -35.17
CA ASP A 139 -31.29 2.24 -35.37
C ASP A 139 -32.32 1.46 -34.54
N ALA A 140 -32.02 0.20 -34.21
CA ALA A 140 -32.89 -0.61 -33.38
C ALA A 140 -32.73 -0.22 -31.90
N ILE A 141 -31.50 0.07 -31.46
CA ILE A 141 -31.18 0.51 -30.11
C ILE A 141 -31.79 1.89 -29.84
N ASP A 142 -31.70 2.81 -30.81
CA ASP A 142 -32.29 4.14 -30.68
C ASP A 142 -33.85 4.05 -30.60
N ARG A 143 -34.47 3.17 -31.37
CA ARG A 143 -35.93 2.94 -31.29
C ARG A 143 -36.33 2.32 -29.95
N GLU A 144 -35.56 1.40 -29.42
CA GLU A 144 -35.81 0.82 -28.10
C GLU A 144 -35.67 1.86 -26.99
N TRP A 145 -34.68 2.75 -27.11
CA TRP A 145 -34.49 3.86 -26.19
C TRP A 145 -35.68 4.84 -26.22
N ASP A 146 -36.10 5.25 -27.39
CA ASP A 146 -37.22 6.16 -27.55
C ASP A 146 -38.54 5.56 -27.05
N ALA A 147 -38.72 4.25 -27.23
CA ALA A 147 -39.90 3.51 -26.78
C ALA A 147 -39.85 3.15 -25.28
N TRP A 148 -38.69 3.30 -24.64
CA TRP A 148 -38.53 2.94 -23.24
C TRP A 148 -39.26 3.90 -22.31
N GLU A 149 -40.21 3.37 -21.54
CA GLU A 149 -40.96 4.12 -20.52
C GLU A 149 -40.40 3.80 -19.12
N PRO A 150 -39.77 4.77 -18.42
CA PRO A 150 -39.24 4.55 -17.10
C PRO A 150 -40.33 4.31 -16.05
N SER A 151 -40.21 3.21 -15.31
CA SER A 151 -41.20 2.80 -14.31
C SER A 151 -41.01 3.44 -12.93
N SER A 152 -39.85 4.04 -12.66
CA SER A 152 -39.50 4.67 -11.37
C SER A 152 -39.15 6.15 -11.53
N ALA A 153 -39.23 6.91 -10.43
CA ALA A 153 -38.85 8.32 -10.42
C ALA A 153 -37.36 8.54 -10.77
N GLY A 154 -36.47 7.66 -10.28
CA GLY A 154 -35.03 7.72 -10.60
C GLY A 154 -34.77 7.43 -12.08
N ALA A 155 -35.44 6.45 -12.66
CA ALA A 155 -35.32 6.12 -14.07
C ALA A 155 -35.83 7.25 -14.99
N ARG A 156 -36.87 7.97 -14.61
CA ARG A 156 -37.35 9.18 -15.32
C ARG A 156 -36.28 10.28 -15.30
N SER A 157 -35.76 10.58 -14.14
CA SER A 157 -34.68 11.60 -14.00
C SER A 157 -33.45 11.24 -14.82
N PHE A 158 -33.11 9.96 -14.90
CA PHE A 158 -32.01 9.49 -15.75
C PHE A 158 -32.30 9.71 -17.23
N LYS A 159 -33.48 9.29 -17.71
CA LYS A 159 -33.87 9.51 -19.10
C LYS A 159 -33.91 10.99 -19.49
N ASP A 160 -34.53 11.84 -18.66
CA ASP A 160 -34.58 13.28 -18.87
C ASP A 160 -33.17 13.90 -18.97
N THR A 161 -32.22 13.40 -18.19
CA THR A 161 -30.83 13.88 -18.22
C THR A 161 -30.11 13.46 -19.51
N VAL A 162 -30.32 12.22 -19.96
CA VAL A 162 -29.71 11.71 -21.19
C VAL A 162 -30.28 12.45 -22.40
N ASP A 163 -31.62 12.61 -22.47
CA ASP A 163 -32.29 13.32 -23.55
C ASP A 163 -31.85 14.79 -23.60
N TYR A 164 -31.72 15.46 -22.45
CA TYR A 164 -31.17 16.82 -22.37
C TYR A 164 -29.74 16.91 -22.91
N LEU A 165 -28.86 15.95 -22.54
CA LEU A 165 -27.50 15.93 -23.02
C LEU A 165 -27.39 15.63 -24.51
N ALA A 166 -28.26 14.75 -25.05
CA ALA A 166 -28.33 14.44 -26.46
C ALA A 166 -28.80 15.67 -27.28
N GLU A 167 -29.78 16.41 -26.76
CA GLU A 167 -30.25 17.66 -27.41
C GLU A 167 -29.15 18.74 -27.39
N LYS A 168 -28.41 18.86 -26.27
CA LYS A 168 -27.42 19.92 -26.11
C LYS A 168 -26.11 19.64 -26.85
N TYR A 169 -25.70 18.38 -26.95
CA TYR A 169 -24.36 17.99 -27.48
C TYR A 169 -24.45 17.04 -28.69
N GLY A 170 -25.62 16.52 -29.04
CA GLY A 170 -25.81 15.57 -30.13
C GLY A 170 -25.92 16.21 -31.53
N SER A 171 -25.78 17.52 -31.63
CA SER A 171 -25.75 18.23 -32.91
C SER A 171 -24.31 18.52 -33.31
N VAL A 172 -23.62 17.51 -33.86
CA VAL A 172 -22.39 17.69 -34.63
C VAL A 172 -22.61 17.07 -36.01
#